data_c3de47477ee29dee9d69044b28b6e5e0
#
_entry.id   c3de47477ee29dee9d69044b28b6e5e0
#
_cell.length_a   1.000
_cell.length_b   1.000
_cell.length_c   1.000
_cell.angle_alpha   90.00
_cell.angle_beta   90.00
_cell.angle_gamma   90.00
#
_symmetry.space_group_name_H-M   'P 1'
#
loop_
_entity.id
_entity.type
_entity.pdbx_description
1 polymer ?
#
loop_
_entity_poly.entity_id
_entity_poly.type
_entity_poly.pdbx_seq_one_letter_code
_entity_poly.pdbx_strand_id
1 'polypeptide(L)'
;NAQYNKNPTILNHVQWFQPSLGWSSGPTALRMACEKGFKHIYILGFDYQGHVVNPNTKAAKLNNIFGDTRNYKKRTDEATFYGNWMNQTKRCLADFKEIKFYRVCPEGAFKPKDLEWNENLGHMNTKEFVELFKLTQRPT
;
A
#
# COMPACT_ATOMS: atom_id res chain seq x y z
N ASN A 1 -5.13 14.16 -6.17
CA ASN A 1 -6.00 14.11 -7.33
C ASN A 1 -6.04 15.47 -8.02
N ALA A 2 -5.64 15.55 -9.30
CA ALA A 2 -5.46 16.81 -10.05
C ALA A 2 -6.71 17.69 -10.11
N GLN A 3 -7.89 17.12 -9.97
CA GLN A 3 -9.17 17.88 -9.97
C GLN A 3 -9.28 18.89 -8.82
N TYR A 4 -8.52 18.71 -7.75
CA TYR A 4 -8.58 19.60 -6.58
C TYR A 4 -7.51 20.70 -6.59
N ASN A 5 -6.64 20.73 -7.59
CA ASN A 5 -5.50 21.66 -7.63
C ASN A 5 -5.90 23.14 -7.81
N LYS A 6 -7.14 23.41 -8.20
CA LYS A 6 -7.67 24.76 -8.35
C LYS A 6 -8.52 25.24 -7.16
N ASN A 7 -8.75 24.40 -6.17
CA ASN A 7 -9.53 24.77 -4.99
C ASN A 7 -8.65 25.51 -3.97
N PRO A 8 -8.89 26.80 -3.70
CA PRO A 8 -8.02 27.60 -2.79
C PRO A 8 -7.97 27.03 -1.39
N THR A 9 -9.04 26.42 -0.89
CA THR A 9 -9.08 25.80 0.44
C THR A 9 -8.13 24.62 0.53
N ILE A 10 -7.96 23.88 -0.55
CA ILE A 10 -7.08 22.70 -0.61
C ILE A 10 -5.64 23.12 -0.93
N LEU A 11 -5.44 24.06 -1.85
CA LEU A 11 -4.12 24.51 -2.29
C LEU A 11 -3.22 24.96 -1.12
N ASN A 12 -3.79 25.61 -0.11
CA ASN A 12 -3.03 26.12 1.03
C ASN A 12 -2.62 25.05 2.04
N HIS A 13 -3.18 23.84 1.93
CA HIS A 13 -2.99 22.76 2.91
C HIS A 13 -2.39 21.49 2.32
N VAL A 14 -2.22 21.44 1.00
CA VAL A 14 -1.76 20.25 0.28
C VAL A 14 -0.53 20.57 -0.55
N GLN A 15 0.51 19.79 -0.36
CA GLN A 15 1.67 19.83 -1.24
C GLN A 15 1.41 18.94 -2.47
N TRP A 16 1.52 19.54 -3.64
CA TRP A 16 1.36 18.84 -4.91
C TRP A 16 2.71 18.41 -5.45
N PHE A 17 2.78 17.21 -5.99
CA PHE A 17 3.98 16.73 -6.65
C PHE A 17 3.74 16.53 -8.15
N GLN A 18 4.79 16.72 -8.93
CA GLN A 18 4.77 16.56 -10.38
C GLN A 18 6.03 15.81 -10.84
N PRO A 19 5.95 15.07 -11.95
CA PRO A 19 4.75 14.77 -12.72
C PRO A 19 3.88 13.70 -12.07
N SER A 20 2.56 13.78 -12.27
CA SER A 20 1.65 12.70 -11.89
C SER A 20 1.80 11.53 -12.87
N LEU A 21 1.98 10.33 -12.32
CA LEU A 21 2.08 9.10 -13.13
C LEU A 21 0.72 8.47 -13.45
N GLY A 22 -0.38 9.03 -12.93
CA GLY A 22 -1.71 8.43 -13.06
C GLY A 22 -1.86 7.11 -12.29
N TRP A 23 -1.00 6.86 -11.34
CA TRP A 23 -1.00 5.63 -10.54
C TRP A 23 -1.98 5.68 -9.38
N SER A 24 -2.27 4.50 -8.82
CA SER A 24 -2.99 4.38 -7.56
C SER A 24 -2.24 5.05 -6.42
N SER A 25 -2.97 5.49 -5.40
CA SER A 25 -2.40 6.30 -4.30
C SER A 25 -1.27 5.62 -3.54
N GLY A 26 -1.43 4.31 -3.23
CA GLY A 26 -0.40 3.54 -2.52
C GLY A 26 0.92 3.48 -3.29
N PRO A 27 0.94 2.96 -4.52
CA PRO A 27 2.15 2.93 -5.36
C PRO A 27 2.72 4.32 -5.65
N THR A 28 1.89 5.35 -5.76
CA THR A 28 2.35 6.73 -5.90
C THR A 28 3.13 7.19 -4.67
N ALA A 29 2.60 6.94 -3.48
CA ALA A 29 3.29 7.25 -2.22
C ALA A 29 4.60 6.47 -2.09
N LEU A 30 4.60 5.20 -2.49
CA LEU A 30 5.81 4.38 -2.52
C LEU A 30 6.87 4.97 -3.45
N ARG A 31 6.48 5.39 -4.66
CA ARG A 31 7.37 6.05 -5.62
C ARG A 31 7.96 7.33 -5.05
N MET A 32 7.15 8.15 -4.42
CA MET A 32 7.62 9.38 -3.75
C MET A 32 8.67 9.08 -2.68
N ALA A 33 8.44 8.06 -1.86
CA ALA A 33 9.42 7.64 -0.85
C ALA A 33 10.74 7.20 -1.48
N CYS A 34 10.69 6.46 -2.58
CA CYS A 34 11.89 6.07 -3.35
C CYS A 34 12.67 7.29 -3.84
N GLU A 35 11.99 8.26 -4.42
CA GLU A 35 12.59 9.48 -4.97
C GLU A 35 13.17 10.41 -3.89
N LYS A 36 12.73 10.28 -2.64
CA LYS A 36 13.31 10.99 -1.48
C LYS A 36 14.68 10.45 -1.06
N GLY A 37 15.13 9.33 -1.62
CA GLY A 37 16.46 8.78 -1.38
C GLY A 37 16.61 7.94 -0.11
N PHE A 38 15.51 7.46 0.46
CA PHE A 38 15.56 6.53 1.58
C PHE A 38 16.20 5.20 1.16
N LYS A 39 17.00 4.61 2.03
CA LYS A 39 17.66 3.31 1.78
C LYS A 39 16.80 2.11 2.22
N HIS A 40 15.94 2.32 3.19
CA HIS A 40 15.02 1.32 3.71
C HIS A 40 13.61 1.90 3.71
N ILE A 41 12.66 1.17 3.11
CA ILE A 41 11.25 1.57 3.04
C ILE A 41 10.40 0.43 3.57
N TYR A 42 9.55 0.74 4.55
CA TYR A 42 8.61 -0.20 5.16
C TYR A 42 7.22 0.09 4.64
N ILE A 43 6.58 -0.94 4.07
CA ILE A 43 5.29 -0.84 3.39
C ILE A 43 4.21 -1.48 4.25
N LEU A 44 3.26 -0.67 4.70
CA LEU A 44 2.13 -1.11 5.52
C LEU A 44 0.82 -0.94 4.74
N GLY A 45 -0.11 -1.88 4.91
CA GLY A 45 -1.44 -1.77 4.33
C GLY A 45 -1.54 -2.10 2.83
N PHE A 46 -0.52 -2.72 2.25
CA PHE A 46 -0.54 -3.18 0.86
C PHE A 46 -0.91 -4.67 0.82
N ASP A 47 -2.21 -4.96 0.87
CA ASP A 47 -2.70 -6.34 1.03
C ASP A 47 -2.73 -7.14 -0.27
N TYR A 48 -3.01 -6.49 -1.39
CA TYR A 48 -3.12 -7.08 -2.75
C TYR A 48 -4.17 -8.18 -2.88
N GLN A 49 -5.13 -8.22 -1.97
CA GLN A 49 -6.27 -9.13 -2.07
C GLN A 49 -7.49 -8.59 -1.31
N GLY A 50 -8.67 -9.05 -1.71
CA GLY A 50 -9.87 -8.86 -0.94
C GLY A 50 -9.97 -9.80 0.25
N HIS A 51 -10.96 -9.60 1.09
CA HIS A 51 -11.29 -10.52 2.16
C HIS A 51 -11.99 -11.77 1.58
N VAL A 52 -11.36 -12.92 1.70
CA VAL A 52 -11.92 -14.19 1.22
C VAL A 52 -12.92 -14.72 2.25
N VAL A 53 -14.21 -14.63 1.91
CA VAL A 53 -15.30 -15.08 2.77
C VAL A 53 -15.48 -16.60 2.71
N ASN A 54 -15.30 -17.18 1.52
CA ASN A 54 -15.43 -18.62 1.29
C ASN A 54 -14.26 -19.12 0.44
N PRO A 55 -13.33 -19.91 1.02
CA PRO A 55 -12.17 -20.44 0.30
C PRO A 55 -12.52 -21.27 -0.93
N ASN A 56 -13.68 -21.95 -0.92
CA ASN A 56 -14.11 -22.85 -2.00
C ASN A 56 -14.55 -22.07 -3.26
N THR A 57 -15.10 -20.88 -3.09
CA THR A 57 -15.59 -20.05 -4.20
C THR A 57 -14.57 -19.05 -4.71
N LYS A 58 -13.48 -18.85 -3.97
CA LYS A 58 -12.47 -17.80 -4.20
C LYS A 58 -13.07 -16.40 -4.32
N ALA A 59 -14.33 -16.23 -3.91
CA ALA A 59 -15.00 -14.93 -3.90
C ALA A 59 -14.34 -14.04 -2.86
N ALA A 60 -13.84 -12.88 -3.30
CA ALA A 60 -13.21 -11.90 -2.44
C ALA A 60 -14.13 -10.67 -2.29
N LYS A 61 -14.32 -10.22 -1.08
CA LYS A 61 -15.06 -9.01 -0.74
C LYS A 61 -14.12 -7.86 -0.43
N LEU A 62 -14.65 -6.66 -0.41
CA LEU A 62 -13.86 -5.46 -0.17
C LEU A 62 -13.09 -5.56 1.15
N ASN A 63 -11.77 -5.40 1.06
CA ASN A 63 -10.88 -5.28 2.21
C ASN A 63 -10.34 -3.84 2.27
N ASN A 64 -11.07 -2.98 2.95
CA ASN A 64 -10.68 -1.59 3.11
C ASN A 64 -11.21 -1.04 4.43
N ILE A 65 -10.37 -0.30 5.14
CA ILE A 65 -10.73 0.30 6.44
C ILE A 65 -11.88 1.31 6.34
N PHE A 66 -12.07 1.92 5.17
CA PHE A 66 -13.16 2.87 4.89
C PHE A 66 -14.43 2.20 4.34
N GLY A 67 -14.46 0.86 4.25
CA GLY A 67 -15.66 0.14 3.84
C GLY A 67 -16.86 0.52 4.71
N ASP A 68 -18.05 0.61 4.11
CA ASP A 68 -19.32 1.04 4.70
C ASP A 68 -19.40 2.53 5.11
N THR A 69 -18.37 3.31 4.85
CA THR A 69 -18.45 4.76 5.08
C THR A 69 -19.25 5.44 3.96
N ARG A 70 -19.73 6.65 4.23
CA ARG A 70 -20.60 7.43 3.32
C ARG A 70 -20.07 7.54 1.90
N ASN A 71 -18.76 7.66 1.73
CA ASN A 71 -18.13 7.92 0.44
C ASN A 71 -17.35 6.73 -0.11
N TYR A 72 -17.57 5.53 0.42
CA TYR A 72 -16.86 4.34 -0.01
C TYR A 72 -17.81 3.16 -0.23
N LYS A 73 -17.32 2.14 -0.94
CA LYS A 73 -18.04 0.90 -1.21
C LYS A 73 -18.41 0.17 0.08
N LYS A 74 -19.46 -0.64 0.01
CA LYS A 74 -19.86 -1.52 1.12
C LYS A 74 -18.86 -2.69 1.26
N ARG A 75 -18.69 -3.17 2.47
CA ARG A 75 -17.85 -4.35 2.74
C ARG A 75 -18.37 -5.62 2.06
N THR A 76 -19.64 -5.62 1.70
CA THR A 76 -20.29 -6.72 0.95
C THR A 76 -20.03 -6.66 -0.55
N ASP A 77 -19.53 -5.55 -1.05
CA ASP A 77 -19.21 -5.39 -2.48
C ASP A 77 -18.00 -6.26 -2.86
N GLU A 78 -17.87 -6.52 -4.15
CA GLU A 78 -16.71 -7.24 -4.67
C GLU A 78 -15.40 -6.48 -4.44
N ALA A 79 -14.34 -7.24 -4.23
CA ALA A 79 -13.00 -6.68 -4.10
C ALA A 79 -12.60 -5.89 -5.35
N THR A 80 -11.86 -4.83 -5.14
CA THR A 80 -11.28 -4.05 -6.24
C THR A 80 -10.20 -4.87 -6.96
N PHE A 81 -10.07 -4.70 -8.26
CA PHE A 81 -8.99 -5.31 -9.02
C PHE A 81 -7.64 -4.75 -8.60
N TYR A 82 -6.75 -5.61 -8.16
CA TYR A 82 -5.44 -5.23 -7.62
C TYR A 82 -4.29 -5.24 -8.64
N GLY A 83 -4.55 -5.67 -9.86
CA GLY A 83 -3.49 -5.86 -10.87
C GLY A 83 -2.68 -4.60 -11.17
N ASN A 84 -3.34 -3.45 -11.25
CA ASN A 84 -2.66 -2.18 -11.44
C ASN A 84 -1.73 -1.82 -10.28
N TRP A 85 -2.20 -2.00 -9.05
CA TRP A 85 -1.39 -1.73 -7.86
C TRP A 85 -0.18 -2.64 -7.79
N MET A 86 -0.36 -3.93 -8.11
CA MET A 86 0.71 -4.91 -8.17
C MET A 86 1.78 -4.51 -9.17
N ASN A 87 1.39 -4.20 -10.41
CA ASN A 87 2.31 -3.81 -11.46
C ASN A 87 3.05 -2.51 -11.14
N GLN A 88 2.37 -1.55 -10.57
CA GLN A 88 2.97 -0.28 -10.15
C GLN A 88 3.96 -0.46 -9.00
N THR A 89 3.65 -1.33 -8.04
CA THR A 89 4.59 -1.70 -6.97
C THR A 89 5.82 -2.39 -7.54
N LYS A 90 5.65 -3.37 -8.40
CA LYS A 90 6.77 -4.05 -9.09
C LYS A 90 7.67 -3.05 -9.81
N ARG A 91 7.08 -2.05 -10.45
CA ARG A 91 7.84 -0.99 -11.12
C ARG A 91 8.70 -0.19 -10.15
N CYS A 92 8.17 0.18 -8.99
CA CYS A 92 8.98 0.85 -7.96
C CYS A 92 10.16 -0.01 -7.52
N LEU A 93 9.94 -1.29 -7.26
CA LEU A 93 11.00 -2.22 -6.83
C LEU A 93 12.08 -2.36 -7.91
N ALA A 94 11.68 -2.46 -9.18
CA ALA A 94 12.59 -2.64 -10.29
C ALA A 94 13.42 -1.37 -10.61
N ASP A 95 12.80 -0.20 -10.50
CA ASP A 95 13.45 1.08 -10.79
C ASP A 95 14.42 1.52 -9.68
N PHE A 96 14.26 1.02 -8.44
CA PHE A 96 15.05 1.40 -7.26
C PHE A 96 15.69 0.18 -6.60
N LYS A 97 16.51 -0.53 -7.33
CA LYS A 97 17.16 -1.78 -6.88
C LYS A 97 18.08 -1.60 -5.67
N GLU A 98 18.60 -0.41 -5.47
CA GLU A 98 19.47 -0.06 -4.34
C GLU A 98 18.70 0.15 -3.02
N ILE A 99 17.38 0.29 -3.08
CA ILE A 99 16.52 0.43 -1.90
C ILE A 99 16.12 -0.94 -1.40
N LYS A 100 16.16 -1.13 -0.08
CA LYS A 100 15.62 -2.31 0.59
C LYS A 100 14.19 -2.04 1.03
N PHE A 101 13.28 -2.85 0.53
CA PHE A 101 11.85 -2.75 0.86
C PHE A 101 11.44 -3.87 1.80
N TYR A 102 10.59 -3.54 2.78
CA TYR A 102 10.01 -4.50 3.71
C TYR A 102 8.50 -4.36 3.72
N ARG A 103 7.79 -5.36 3.25
CA ARG A 103 6.34 -5.39 3.37
C ARG A 103 5.98 -5.92 4.76
N VAL A 104 5.38 -5.05 5.58
CA VAL A 104 4.92 -5.38 6.92
C VAL A 104 3.49 -5.90 6.83
N CYS A 105 3.27 -7.14 7.26
CA CYS A 105 1.97 -7.78 7.19
C CYS A 105 1.81 -8.78 8.35
N PRO A 106 0.56 -9.08 8.75
CA PRO A 106 0.32 -10.11 9.77
C PRO A 106 0.92 -11.44 9.36
N GLU A 107 1.25 -12.26 10.35
CA GLU A 107 1.69 -13.63 10.11
C GLU A 107 0.62 -14.41 9.32
N GLY A 108 1.04 -15.20 8.34
CA GLY A 108 0.13 -15.93 7.46
C GLY A 108 -0.55 -15.08 6.38
N ALA A 109 -0.25 -13.78 6.29
CA ALA A 109 -0.82 -12.93 5.27
C ALA A 109 -0.41 -13.35 3.85
N PHE A 110 -1.27 -13.05 2.90
CA PHE A 110 -1.03 -13.34 1.49
C PHE A 110 0.26 -12.67 0.98
N LYS A 111 1.11 -13.46 0.36
CA LYS A 111 2.34 -13.00 -0.29
C LYS A 111 2.19 -13.18 -1.80
N PRO A 112 2.06 -12.09 -2.57
CA PRO A 112 1.90 -12.19 -4.01
C PRO A 112 3.10 -12.83 -4.67
N LYS A 113 2.89 -13.87 -5.47
CA LYS A 113 3.96 -14.52 -6.24
C LYS A 113 4.67 -13.56 -7.20
N ASP A 114 3.95 -12.60 -7.73
CA ASP A 114 4.49 -11.58 -8.63
C ASP A 114 5.56 -10.69 -7.97
N LEU A 115 5.63 -10.64 -6.66
CA LEU A 115 6.62 -9.87 -5.90
C LEU A 115 7.77 -10.74 -5.36
N GLU A 116 7.68 -12.07 -5.43
CA GLU A 116 8.71 -12.99 -4.92
C GLU A 116 10.06 -12.87 -5.66
N TRP A 117 10.02 -12.40 -6.89
CA TRP A 117 11.21 -12.27 -7.75
C TRP A 117 12.00 -10.97 -7.55
N ASN A 118 11.53 -10.09 -6.69
CA ASN A 118 12.22 -8.85 -6.40
C ASN A 118 13.17 -9.05 -5.22
N GLU A 119 14.45 -9.19 -5.50
CA GLU A 119 15.49 -9.46 -4.50
C GLU A 119 15.60 -8.37 -3.41
N ASN A 120 15.14 -7.17 -3.71
CA ASN A 120 15.14 -6.05 -2.78
C ASN A 120 13.87 -5.94 -1.93
N LEU A 121 12.93 -6.89 -2.03
CA LEU A 121 11.74 -6.97 -1.21
C LEU A 121 11.85 -8.11 -0.18
N GLY A 122 11.74 -7.77 1.09
CA GLY A 122 11.54 -8.71 2.18
C GLY A 122 10.12 -8.60 2.76
N HIS A 123 9.73 -9.59 3.54
CA HIS A 123 8.50 -9.59 4.32
C HIS A 123 8.85 -9.59 5.81
N MET A 124 8.08 -8.85 6.57
CA MET A 124 8.25 -8.71 8.01
C MET A 124 6.88 -8.81 8.68
N ASN A 125 6.78 -9.54 9.79
CA ASN A 125 5.52 -9.55 10.52
C ASN A 125 5.38 -8.28 11.39
N THR A 126 4.16 -8.02 11.83
CA THR A 126 3.85 -6.83 12.63
C THR A 126 4.65 -6.79 13.95
N LYS A 127 4.84 -7.93 14.59
CA LYS A 127 5.60 -8.04 15.84
C LYS A 127 7.07 -7.64 15.65
N GLU A 128 7.71 -8.17 14.61
CA GLU A 128 9.09 -7.83 14.26
C GLU A 128 9.25 -6.35 13.96
N PHE A 129 8.29 -5.77 13.24
CA PHE A 129 8.30 -4.33 12.93
C PHE A 129 8.19 -3.47 14.19
N VAL A 130 7.25 -3.80 15.09
CA VAL A 130 7.08 -3.09 16.38
C VAL A 130 8.36 -3.17 17.22
N GLU A 131 8.97 -4.34 17.29
CA GLU A 131 10.20 -4.56 18.05
C GLU A 131 11.39 -3.79 17.44
N LEU A 132 11.54 -3.83 16.12
CA LEU A 132 12.62 -3.12 15.41
C LEU A 132 12.62 -1.62 15.70
N PHE A 133 11.46 -0.99 15.73
CA PHE A 133 11.34 0.43 16.01
C PHE A 133 11.08 0.76 17.47
N LYS A 134 11.05 -0.25 18.34
CA LYS A 134 10.73 -0.09 19.77
C LYS A 134 9.42 0.71 19.98
N LEU A 135 8.44 0.41 19.15
CA LEU A 135 7.12 1.04 19.22
C LEU A 135 6.39 0.48 20.43
N THR A 136 6.38 1.25 21.53
CA THR A 136 5.61 0.90 22.70
C THR A 136 4.20 1.48 22.60
N GLN A 137 3.21 0.80 23.20
CA GLN A 137 1.90 1.40 23.39
C GLN A 137 2.08 2.69 24.20
N ARG A 138 1.41 3.76 23.78
CA ARG A 138 1.37 4.98 24.59
C ARG A 138 0.76 4.63 25.95
N PRO A 139 1.37 5.04 27.05
CA PRO A 139 0.72 4.91 28.34
C PRO A 139 -0.62 5.63 28.27
N THR A 140 -1.66 4.91 28.68
CA THR A 140 -3.03 5.47 28.79
C THR A 140 -3.13 6.44 29.95
#